data_2cfb9760e36c9431177d723b131a3f83
#
_entry.id   2cfb9760e36c9431177d723b131a3f83
#
_cell.length_a   1.000
_cell.length_b   1.000
_cell.length_c   1.000
_cell.angle_alpha   90.00
_cell.angle_beta   90.00
_cell.angle_gamma   90.00
#
_symmetry.space_group_name_H-M   'P 1'
#
loop_
_entity.id
_entity.type
_entity.pdbx_description
1 polymer ?
#
loop_
_entity_poly.entity_id
_entity_poly.type
_entity_poly.pdbx_seq_one_letter_code
_entity_poly.pdbx_strand_id
1 'polypeptide(L)'
;MTETEGTGRPDNKTRWLSKGLESLIYENRKSRTAFFDIVVIGSGYGGAVAAASLAGLRQHGKSLSLCVLERGREFTPGAFPASMTEAPTEMRFTLPDRNQAAGSLEGLYDFRLGADLNIVLGNGLGGGSLINAGVMQRPRADVFDSNWPGALRGGATLDGHFRQAEELLGARQSGKYNTIEEHADCAKVAKFKSLEELGRDKFDAAPVTIAMQDGVETSAGIPLKACTLCGDCASGCNHGAKISLDTNLLAEARQKGAEIYTGASVVRLEKDQEGKETSWTLHVVHTRRKLRERQASTFRIEARYVILAAGSLGSTELLLRSQEKERLRFSRNLGKHFSSNGDMLAAGFNQQMESSSVASDQIPFDKRHVGPTITGIIDARDEVGRGGIVIEEMAIPAPLQRVFEELVTTSNTLHSLSRLHHGSH
;
A
#
# COMPACT_ATOMS: atom_id res chain seq x y z
N MET A 1 27.01 28.75 -40.91
CA MET A 1 27.06 28.70 -39.44
C MET A 1 25.68 29.07 -38.95
N THR A 2 24.86 28.09 -38.72
CA THR A 2 23.52 28.24 -38.14
C THR A 2 23.50 27.28 -36.93
N GLU A 3 23.55 27.87 -35.74
CA GLU A 3 23.43 27.17 -34.47
C GLU A 3 22.01 26.64 -34.34
N THR A 4 21.85 25.35 -34.24
CA THR A 4 20.61 24.69 -33.88
C THR A 4 20.54 24.68 -32.35
N GLU A 5 19.66 25.53 -31.81
CA GLU A 5 19.26 25.48 -30.38
C GLU A 5 18.69 24.12 -30.05
N GLY A 6 19.44 23.37 -29.25
CA GLY A 6 18.99 22.13 -28.65
C GLY A 6 17.95 22.43 -27.57
N THR A 7 16.71 22.01 -27.79
CA THR A 7 15.67 21.95 -26.76
C THR A 7 16.06 20.89 -25.75
N GLY A 8 16.82 21.28 -24.74
CA GLY A 8 17.16 20.45 -23.61
C GLY A 8 15.90 20.11 -22.80
N ARG A 9 15.43 18.86 -22.93
CA ARG A 9 14.49 18.32 -21.95
C ARG A 9 15.15 18.35 -20.57
N PRO A 10 14.48 18.82 -19.52
CA PRO A 10 15.07 18.86 -18.20
C PRO A 10 15.46 17.44 -17.76
N ASP A 11 16.71 17.31 -17.34
CA ASP A 11 17.32 16.13 -16.76
C ASP A 11 16.40 15.61 -15.63
N ASN A 12 15.84 14.42 -15.81
CA ASN A 12 14.85 13.81 -14.91
C ASN A 12 15.56 13.24 -13.68
N LYS A 13 16.22 14.12 -12.92
CA LYS A 13 16.73 13.77 -11.59
C LYS A 13 15.51 13.48 -10.72
N THR A 14 15.43 12.28 -10.19
CA THR A 14 14.40 11.78 -9.28
C THR A 14 14.11 12.83 -8.21
N ARG A 15 13.06 13.62 -8.42
CA ARG A 15 12.71 14.69 -7.50
C ARG A 15 11.78 14.08 -6.46
N TRP A 16 12.19 14.08 -5.20
CA TRP A 16 11.36 13.66 -4.09
C TRP A 16 10.01 14.37 -4.10
N LEU A 17 8.92 13.64 -3.88
CA LEU A 17 7.58 14.21 -3.74
C LEU A 17 7.41 14.87 -2.39
N SER A 18 8.01 14.28 -1.35
CA SER A 18 7.86 14.70 0.03
C SER A 18 9.07 15.49 0.53
N LYS A 19 8.80 16.25 1.59
CA LYS A 19 9.80 16.79 2.51
C LYS A 19 9.74 15.98 3.81
N GLY A 20 10.82 15.96 4.58
CA GLY A 20 10.78 15.43 5.95
C GLY A 20 10.03 16.37 6.90
N LEU A 21 9.47 15.82 8.00
CA LEU A 21 8.80 16.62 9.04
C LEU A 21 9.69 17.75 9.60
N GLU A 22 11.02 17.54 9.63
CA GLU A 22 11.97 18.55 10.07
C GLU A 22 11.89 19.84 9.24
N SER A 23 11.58 19.76 7.97
CA SER A 23 11.39 20.94 7.10
C SER A 23 10.21 21.77 7.57
N LEU A 24 9.07 21.12 7.85
CA LEU A 24 7.88 21.80 8.35
C LEU A 24 8.12 22.46 9.70
N ILE A 25 8.79 21.76 10.62
CA ILE A 25 9.16 22.28 11.94
C ILE A 25 10.09 23.49 11.79
N TYR A 26 11.09 23.41 10.90
CA TYR A 26 12.03 24.50 10.68
C TYR A 26 11.36 25.74 10.09
N GLU A 27 10.50 25.55 9.07
CA GLU A 27 9.73 26.64 8.44
C GLU A 27 8.86 27.37 9.49
N ASN A 28 8.33 26.63 10.47
CA ASN A 28 7.45 27.15 11.52
C ASN A 28 8.13 27.30 12.91
N ARG A 29 9.46 27.40 12.97
CA ARG A 29 10.21 27.44 14.25
C ARG A 29 9.88 28.60 15.17
N LYS A 30 9.36 29.73 14.64
CA LYS A 30 8.97 30.90 15.43
C LYS A 30 7.60 30.73 16.07
N SER A 31 6.60 30.30 15.31
CA SER A 31 5.22 30.06 15.76
C SER A 31 5.06 28.77 16.55
N ARG A 32 5.94 27.77 16.28
CA ARG A 32 5.84 26.38 16.78
C ARG A 32 4.55 25.66 16.35
N THR A 33 3.83 26.25 15.40
CA THR A 33 2.56 25.73 14.88
C THR A 33 2.50 26.03 13.39
N ALA A 34 2.12 25.06 12.58
CA ALA A 34 1.77 25.22 11.18
C ALA A 34 0.25 25.28 11.02
N PHE A 35 -0.22 25.89 9.95
CA PHE A 35 -1.63 25.93 9.60
C PHE A 35 -1.84 25.44 8.18
N PHE A 36 -2.88 24.60 8.00
CA PHE A 36 -3.40 24.19 6.69
C PHE A 36 -4.93 24.19 6.70
N ASP A 37 -5.53 24.51 5.56
CA ASP A 37 -6.99 24.38 5.43
C ASP A 37 -7.42 22.91 5.52
N ILE A 38 -6.67 22.01 4.88
CA ILE A 38 -6.95 20.57 4.81
C ILE A 38 -5.69 19.80 5.19
N VAL A 39 -5.81 18.88 6.15
CA VAL A 39 -4.76 17.92 6.48
C VAL A 39 -5.27 16.50 6.25
N VAL A 40 -4.52 15.73 5.44
CA VAL A 40 -4.75 14.32 5.18
C VAL A 40 -3.74 13.50 6.01
N ILE A 41 -4.24 12.62 6.87
CA ILE A 41 -3.42 11.76 7.72
C ILE A 41 -3.31 10.37 7.09
N GLY A 42 -2.15 10.03 6.56
CA GLY A 42 -1.87 8.80 5.82
C GLY A 42 -1.95 9.00 4.31
N SER A 43 -1.07 8.35 3.59
CA SER A 43 -0.86 8.48 2.14
C SER A 43 -1.26 7.23 1.34
N GLY A 44 -1.92 6.25 1.97
CA GLY A 44 -2.48 5.09 1.30
C GLY A 44 -3.63 5.45 0.35
N TYR A 45 -4.34 4.45 -0.20
CA TYR A 45 -5.36 4.65 -1.24
C TYR A 45 -6.37 5.75 -0.89
N GLY A 46 -6.98 5.71 0.29
CA GLY A 46 -7.95 6.73 0.70
C GLY A 46 -7.35 8.12 0.82
N GLY A 47 -6.13 8.22 1.36
CA GLY A 47 -5.41 9.50 1.50
C GLY A 47 -4.96 10.07 0.17
N ALA A 48 -4.46 9.24 -0.73
CA ALA A 48 -4.02 9.65 -2.06
C ALA A 48 -5.19 10.16 -2.92
N VAL A 49 -6.32 9.42 -2.91
CA VAL A 49 -7.55 9.87 -3.59
C VAL A 49 -8.04 11.20 -3.03
N ALA A 50 -8.10 11.35 -1.71
CA ALA A 50 -8.50 12.60 -1.07
C ALA A 50 -7.56 13.75 -1.44
N ALA A 51 -6.24 13.51 -1.38
CA ALA A 51 -5.24 14.52 -1.72
C ALA A 51 -5.36 14.96 -3.19
N ALA A 52 -5.41 14.01 -4.15
CA ALA A 52 -5.55 14.32 -5.58
C ALA A 52 -6.84 15.05 -5.92
N SER A 53 -7.93 14.72 -5.23
CA SER A 53 -9.25 15.33 -5.44
C SER A 53 -9.39 16.73 -4.83
N LEU A 54 -8.73 16.97 -3.69
CA LEU A 54 -8.88 18.22 -2.92
C LEU A 54 -7.75 19.22 -3.17
N ALA A 55 -6.59 18.79 -3.67
CA ALA A 55 -5.50 19.69 -4.01
C ALA A 55 -5.91 20.65 -5.12
N GLY A 56 -5.55 21.91 -4.96
CA GLY A 56 -5.88 22.98 -5.90
C GLY A 56 -7.31 23.52 -5.81
N LEU A 57 -8.14 23.01 -4.89
CA LEU A 57 -9.46 23.57 -4.65
C LEU A 57 -9.39 25.03 -4.21
N ARG A 58 -10.38 25.81 -4.61
CA ARG A 58 -10.51 27.23 -4.25
C ARG A 58 -11.83 27.46 -3.50
N GLN A 59 -11.76 28.24 -2.46
CA GLN A 59 -12.92 28.71 -1.72
C GLN A 59 -12.89 30.25 -1.66
N HIS A 60 -13.96 30.91 -2.03
CA HIS A 60 -14.03 32.37 -2.09
C HIS A 60 -12.85 33.03 -2.82
N GLY A 61 -12.40 32.43 -3.96
CA GLY A 61 -11.30 32.93 -4.76
C GLY A 61 -9.88 32.64 -4.24
N LYS A 62 -9.72 32.08 -3.02
CA LYS A 62 -8.44 31.68 -2.43
C LYS A 62 -8.21 30.18 -2.58
N SER A 63 -7.01 29.79 -2.95
CA SER A 63 -6.60 28.37 -2.96
C SER A 63 -6.54 27.87 -1.53
N LEU A 64 -7.10 26.68 -1.31
CA LEU A 64 -7.00 26.00 -0.02
C LEU A 64 -5.63 25.32 0.08
N SER A 65 -4.96 25.53 1.21
CA SER A 65 -3.70 24.84 1.53
C SER A 65 -4.00 23.40 1.96
N LEU A 66 -3.31 22.43 1.35
CA LEU A 66 -3.46 21.02 1.66
C LEU A 66 -2.13 20.39 2.03
N CYS A 67 -2.12 19.64 3.13
CA CYS A 67 -0.98 18.90 3.64
C CYS A 67 -1.30 17.42 3.76
N VAL A 68 -0.40 16.55 3.32
CA VAL A 68 -0.43 15.10 3.55
C VAL A 68 0.67 14.75 4.54
N LEU A 69 0.31 14.02 5.60
CA LEU A 69 1.25 13.55 6.62
C LEU A 69 1.38 12.04 6.54
N GLU A 70 2.57 11.55 6.24
CA GLU A 70 2.90 10.14 6.20
C GLU A 70 3.90 9.78 7.30
N ARG A 71 3.60 8.69 8.02
CA ARG A 71 4.45 8.19 9.10
C ARG A 71 5.75 7.57 8.56
N GLY A 72 5.65 6.78 7.50
CA GLY A 72 6.77 6.14 6.84
C GLY A 72 7.63 7.12 6.05
N ARG A 73 8.64 6.61 5.38
CA ARG A 73 9.49 7.38 4.47
C ARG A 73 9.01 7.26 3.02
N GLU A 74 9.53 8.08 2.16
CA GLU A 74 9.40 7.93 0.72
C GLU A 74 10.40 6.90 0.21
N PHE A 75 9.93 5.99 -0.64
CA PHE A 75 10.75 4.99 -1.33
C PHE A 75 10.74 5.30 -2.83
N THR A 76 11.90 5.38 -3.42
CA THR A 76 12.05 5.51 -4.89
C THR A 76 12.54 4.19 -5.48
N PRO A 77 12.34 3.95 -6.78
CA PRO A 77 12.94 2.80 -7.45
C PRO A 77 14.45 2.69 -7.16
N GLY A 78 14.92 1.52 -6.73
CA GLY A 78 16.27 1.27 -6.25
C GLY A 78 16.48 1.44 -4.74
N ALA A 79 15.46 1.91 -4.00
CA ALA A 79 15.53 2.08 -2.54
C ALA A 79 14.69 1.05 -1.76
N PHE A 80 13.97 0.17 -2.43
CA PHE A 80 13.27 -0.94 -1.81
C PHE A 80 14.24 -2.08 -1.49
N PRO A 81 13.97 -2.90 -0.45
CA PRO A 81 14.82 -4.05 -0.16
C PRO A 81 14.83 -5.02 -1.35
N ALA A 82 16.02 -5.44 -1.77
CA ALA A 82 16.23 -6.33 -2.92
C ALA A 82 16.74 -7.71 -2.52
N SER A 83 17.10 -7.92 -1.24
CA SER A 83 17.68 -9.15 -0.73
C SER A 83 17.13 -9.54 0.64
N MET A 84 17.33 -10.81 1.01
CA MET A 84 16.98 -11.33 2.35
C MET A 84 17.75 -10.63 3.48
N THR A 85 18.90 -10.06 3.20
CA THR A 85 19.71 -9.33 4.20
C THR A 85 19.22 -7.88 4.39
N GLU A 86 18.60 -7.31 3.39
CA GLU A 86 18.05 -5.96 3.45
C GLU A 86 16.64 -5.91 4.08
N ALA A 87 15.83 -6.94 3.83
CA ALA A 87 14.44 -6.97 4.32
C ALA A 87 14.30 -6.70 5.83
N PRO A 88 15.12 -7.27 6.74
CA PRO A 88 15.02 -7.00 8.18
C PRO A 88 15.25 -5.53 8.55
N THR A 89 16.03 -4.79 7.78
CA THR A 89 16.27 -3.35 8.02
C THR A 89 15.07 -2.49 7.70
N GLU A 90 14.11 -3.04 6.96
CA GLU A 90 12.87 -2.39 6.55
C GLU A 90 11.65 -2.92 7.31
N MET A 91 11.85 -3.63 8.42
CA MET A 91 10.79 -4.20 9.23
C MET A 91 10.59 -3.42 10.53
N ARG A 92 9.34 -3.05 10.78
CA ARG A 92 8.83 -2.50 12.02
C ARG A 92 7.92 -3.54 12.68
N PHE A 93 8.04 -3.72 13.97
CA PHE A 93 7.23 -4.68 14.73
C PHE A 93 6.48 -3.96 15.85
N THR A 94 5.19 -4.27 16.01
CA THR A 94 4.39 -3.88 17.16
C THR A 94 3.87 -5.13 17.84
N LEU A 95 4.23 -5.31 19.11
CA LEU A 95 3.85 -6.45 19.94
C LEU A 95 2.65 -6.10 20.82
N PRO A 96 1.76 -7.08 21.16
CA PRO A 96 0.54 -6.83 21.94
C PRO A 96 0.81 -6.15 23.28
N ASP A 97 1.87 -6.56 23.95
CA ASP A 97 2.19 -6.15 25.32
C ASP A 97 3.19 -5.01 25.41
N ARG A 98 3.54 -4.41 24.29
CA ARG A 98 4.51 -3.33 24.22
C ARG A 98 3.92 -2.06 23.63
N ASN A 99 4.02 -0.97 24.40
CA ASN A 99 3.60 0.36 23.96
C ASN A 99 4.52 0.98 22.89
N GLN A 100 5.64 0.34 22.57
CA GLN A 100 6.62 0.85 21.62
C GLN A 100 6.89 -0.17 20.51
N ALA A 101 6.91 0.31 19.29
CA ALA A 101 7.33 -0.48 18.16
C ALA A 101 8.86 -0.71 18.18
N ALA A 102 9.28 -1.89 17.75
CA ALA A 102 10.67 -2.28 17.56
C ALA A 102 11.07 -2.26 16.08
N GLY A 103 12.36 -2.40 15.81
CA GLY A 103 12.92 -2.42 14.46
C GLY A 103 12.99 -1.03 13.82
N SER A 104 12.86 -0.98 12.50
CA SER A 104 12.91 0.24 11.70
C SER A 104 11.57 0.96 11.73
N LEU A 105 11.42 2.04 12.48
CA LEU A 105 10.15 2.73 12.65
C LEU A 105 9.61 3.34 11.34
N GLU A 106 10.47 3.66 10.39
CA GLU A 106 10.17 4.18 9.05
C GLU A 106 10.30 3.11 7.97
N GLY A 107 10.56 1.85 8.34
CA GLY A 107 10.74 0.74 7.42
C GLY A 107 9.46 0.39 6.66
N LEU A 108 9.63 -0.26 5.50
CA LEU A 108 8.57 -0.55 4.53
C LEU A 108 7.43 -1.41 5.10
N TYR A 109 7.76 -2.37 5.96
CA TYR A 109 6.79 -3.31 6.51
C TYR A 109 6.47 -2.99 7.96
N ASP A 110 5.21 -2.81 8.30
CA ASP A 110 4.73 -2.67 9.69
C ASP A 110 3.99 -3.96 10.10
N PHE A 111 4.69 -4.84 10.81
CA PHE A 111 4.15 -6.07 11.36
C PHE A 111 3.44 -5.77 12.69
N ARG A 112 2.14 -6.01 12.71
CA ARG A 112 1.30 -5.93 13.89
C ARG A 112 1.03 -7.34 14.38
N LEU A 113 1.74 -7.75 15.42
CA LEU A 113 1.63 -9.09 15.98
C LEU A 113 0.56 -9.07 17.08
N GLY A 114 -0.48 -9.86 16.91
CA GLY A 114 -1.60 -9.99 17.83
C GLY A 114 -1.69 -11.42 18.37
N ALA A 115 -2.56 -11.64 19.38
CA ALA A 115 -2.81 -12.97 19.92
C ALA A 115 -3.57 -13.85 18.91
N ASP A 116 -4.53 -13.26 18.20
CA ASP A 116 -5.43 -14.00 17.31
C ASP A 116 -5.09 -13.83 15.83
N LEU A 117 -4.43 -12.72 15.49
CA LEU A 117 -4.17 -12.34 14.08
C LEU A 117 -2.89 -11.51 13.97
N ASN A 118 -2.07 -11.83 12.99
CA ASN A 118 -0.94 -11.04 12.58
C ASN A 118 -1.30 -10.26 11.31
N ILE A 119 -0.88 -8.99 11.25
CA ILE A 119 -1.20 -8.10 10.14
C ILE A 119 0.08 -7.46 9.63
N VAL A 120 0.24 -7.40 8.31
CA VAL A 120 1.33 -6.69 7.64
C VAL A 120 0.75 -5.49 6.90
N LEU A 121 1.31 -4.31 7.16
CA LEU A 121 0.91 -3.06 6.54
C LEU A 121 2.08 -2.45 5.78
N GLY A 122 1.80 -1.82 4.65
CA GLY A 122 2.76 -0.94 3.99
C GLY A 122 2.97 0.34 4.79
N ASN A 123 4.22 0.67 5.09
CA ASN A 123 4.62 1.84 5.87
C ASN A 123 5.58 2.70 5.05
N GLY A 124 5.04 3.65 4.32
CA GLY A 124 5.76 4.55 3.44
C GLY A 124 4.81 5.40 2.62
N LEU A 125 5.35 6.37 1.89
CA LEU A 125 4.55 7.23 1.01
C LEU A 125 3.90 6.41 -0.10
N GLY A 126 2.58 6.26 -0.03
CA GLY A 126 1.79 5.36 -0.88
C GLY A 126 1.18 4.17 -0.14
N GLY A 127 1.58 3.93 1.12
CA GLY A 127 0.99 2.90 1.98
C GLY A 127 1.04 1.50 1.39
N GLY A 128 -0.08 0.77 1.43
CA GLY A 128 -0.19 -0.61 0.93
C GLY A 128 0.10 -0.77 -0.57
N SER A 129 -0.03 0.29 -1.37
CA SER A 129 0.29 0.24 -2.80
C SER A 129 1.76 -0.10 -3.08
N LEU A 130 2.64 0.15 -2.11
CA LEU A 130 4.07 -0.16 -2.23
C LEU A 130 4.33 -1.67 -2.19
N ILE A 131 3.58 -2.42 -1.36
CA ILE A 131 3.83 -3.83 -1.05
C ILE A 131 2.73 -4.80 -1.49
N ASN A 132 1.69 -4.34 -2.18
CA ASN A 132 0.68 -5.24 -2.76
C ASN A 132 1.19 -5.90 -4.05
N ALA A 133 0.51 -6.95 -4.50
CA ALA A 133 0.83 -7.63 -5.75
C ALA A 133 0.38 -6.86 -7.01
N GLY A 134 -0.32 -5.73 -6.84
CA GLY A 134 -0.80 -4.89 -7.94
C GLY A 134 -2.06 -5.39 -8.64
N VAL A 135 -2.73 -6.41 -8.11
CA VAL A 135 -3.99 -6.92 -8.67
C VAL A 135 -5.14 -5.94 -8.44
N MET A 136 -5.96 -5.73 -9.47
CA MET A 136 -7.12 -4.84 -9.45
C MET A 136 -8.39 -5.62 -9.78
N GLN A 137 -8.78 -6.56 -8.90
CA GLN A 137 -9.95 -7.40 -9.06
C GLN A 137 -11.20 -6.70 -8.52
N ARG A 138 -12.27 -6.61 -9.32
CA ARG A 138 -13.55 -6.09 -8.84
C ARG A 138 -14.26 -7.10 -7.95
N PRO A 139 -14.90 -6.68 -6.86
CA PRO A 139 -15.85 -7.52 -6.16
C PRO A 139 -17.07 -7.78 -7.04
N ARG A 140 -17.74 -8.91 -6.81
CA ARG A 140 -19.01 -9.22 -7.47
C ARG A 140 -20.12 -8.31 -6.91
N ALA A 141 -21.15 -8.11 -7.70
CA ALA A 141 -22.29 -7.27 -7.31
C ALA A 141 -23.05 -7.82 -6.09
N ASP A 142 -23.10 -9.15 -5.93
CA ASP A 142 -23.75 -9.83 -4.80
C ASP A 142 -23.05 -9.60 -3.44
N VAL A 143 -21.77 -9.17 -3.43
CA VAL A 143 -21.10 -8.71 -2.21
C VAL A 143 -21.83 -7.50 -1.59
N PHE A 144 -22.47 -6.69 -2.41
CA PHE A 144 -23.21 -5.49 -1.98
C PHE A 144 -24.69 -5.84 -1.70
N ASP A 145 -24.91 -6.83 -0.88
CA ASP A 145 -26.22 -7.35 -0.49
C ASP A 145 -26.90 -6.54 0.61
N SER A 146 -27.86 -7.17 1.31
CA SER A 146 -28.65 -6.56 2.38
C SER A 146 -27.82 -6.05 3.58
N ASN A 147 -26.57 -6.50 3.76
CA ASN A 147 -25.71 -6.05 4.86
C ASN A 147 -25.06 -4.69 4.58
N TRP A 148 -25.11 -4.25 3.33
CA TRP A 148 -24.60 -2.93 2.94
C TRP A 148 -25.67 -1.83 3.11
N PRO A 149 -25.24 -0.56 3.34
CA PRO A 149 -26.14 0.59 3.35
C PRO A 149 -26.99 0.63 2.08
N GLY A 150 -28.29 0.97 2.22
CA GLY A 150 -29.26 0.92 1.12
C GLY A 150 -28.81 1.62 -0.17
N ALA A 151 -28.07 2.73 -0.06
CA ALA A 151 -27.54 3.48 -1.20
C ALA A 151 -26.46 2.72 -2.01
N LEU A 152 -25.86 1.67 -1.45
CA LEU A 152 -24.78 0.89 -2.07
C LEU A 152 -25.21 -0.53 -2.41
N ARG A 153 -26.45 -0.93 -2.09
CA ARG A 153 -26.95 -2.27 -2.35
C ARG A 153 -27.02 -2.57 -3.84
N GLY A 154 -26.63 -3.81 -4.19
CA GLY A 154 -26.60 -4.29 -5.57
C GLY A 154 -25.39 -3.78 -6.40
N GLY A 155 -24.55 -2.94 -5.84
CA GLY A 155 -23.29 -2.52 -6.45
C GLY A 155 -23.38 -1.62 -7.69
N ALA A 156 -24.54 -1.50 -8.33
CA ALA A 156 -24.70 -0.76 -9.59
C ALA A 156 -24.29 0.73 -9.51
N THR A 157 -24.51 1.36 -8.34
CA THR A 157 -24.10 2.75 -8.09
C THR A 157 -22.58 2.91 -8.01
N LEU A 158 -21.84 1.83 -7.80
CA LEU A 158 -20.38 1.81 -7.68
C LEU A 158 -19.67 1.56 -9.02
N ASP A 159 -20.35 1.11 -10.06
CA ASP A 159 -19.73 0.74 -11.35
C ASP A 159 -18.95 1.89 -11.99
N GLY A 160 -19.47 3.11 -11.92
CA GLY A 160 -18.78 4.31 -12.39
C GLY A 160 -17.50 4.59 -11.61
N HIS A 161 -17.54 4.39 -10.30
CA HIS A 161 -16.39 4.60 -9.41
C HIS A 161 -15.34 3.50 -9.58
N PHE A 162 -15.73 2.24 -9.80
CA PHE A 162 -14.79 1.17 -10.13
C PHE A 162 -14.07 1.45 -11.45
N ARG A 163 -14.79 1.83 -12.49
CA ARG A 163 -14.17 2.22 -13.78
C ARG A 163 -13.18 3.36 -13.60
N GLN A 164 -13.57 4.41 -12.89
CA GLN A 164 -12.69 5.54 -12.62
C GLN A 164 -11.43 5.12 -11.83
N ALA A 165 -11.56 4.22 -10.85
CA ALA A 165 -10.41 3.71 -10.10
C ALA A 165 -9.50 2.86 -10.98
N GLU A 166 -10.04 2.01 -11.84
CA GLU A 166 -9.28 1.21 -12.81
C GLU A 166 -8.51 2.11 -13.80
N GLU A 167 -9.14 3.17 -14.30
CA GLU A 167 -8.50 4.15 -15.20
C GLU A 167 -7.37 4.89 -14.49
N LEU A 168 -7.62 5.42 -13.27
CA LEU A 168 -6.62 6.15 -12.48
C LEU A 168 -5.42 5.28 -12.11
N LEU A 169 -5.66 3.99 -11.81
CA LEU A 169 -4.62 3.04 -11.45
C LEU A 169 -4.05 2.29 -12.66
N GLY A 170 -4.59 2.50 -13.85
CA GLY A 170 -4.11 1.92 -15.08
C GLY A 170 -4.33 0.43 -15.23
N ALA A 171 -5.24 -0.17 -14.45
CA ALA A 171 -5.43 -1.62 -14.39
C ALA A 171 -6.07 -2.26 -15.64
N ARG A 172 -6.69 -1.46 -16.52
CA ARG A 172 -7.43 -1.99 -17.70
C ARG A 172 -7.32 -1.11 -18.93
N GLN A 173 -6.29 -0.32 -19.07
CA GLN A 173 -6.10 0.43 -20.30
C GLN A 173 -5.61 -0.53 -21.39
N SER A 174 -6.52 -1.05 -22.21
CA SER A 174 -6.20 -1.88 -23.37
C SER A 174 -5.09 -1.24 -24.21
N GLY A 175 -4.01 -1.97 -24.47
CA GLY A 175 -2.86 -1.54 -25.24
C GLY A 175 -1.75 -0.83 -24.47
N LYS A 176 -1.95 -0.47 -23.20
CA LYS A 176 -0.87 0.15 -22.38
C LYS A 176 -0.35 -0.77 -21.26
N TYR A 177 -1.22 -1.65 -20.76
CA TYR A 177 -0.89 -2.63 -19.72
C TYR A 177 -1.19 -3.98 -20.31
N ASN A 178 -0.17 -4.74 -20.58
CA ASN A 178 -0.33 -5.98 -21.31
C ASN A 178 -0.97 -7.04 -20.44
N THR A 179 -1.83 -7.80 -21.08
CA THR A 179 -2.29 -9.08 -20.55
C THR A 179 -1.14 -10.08 -20.54
N ILE A 180 -1.20 -11.00 -19.64
CA ILE A 180 -0.24 -12.10 -19.41
C ILE A 180 -0.12 -13.06 -20.58
N GLU A 181 -0.97 -12.96 -21.58
CA GLU A 181 -0.86 -13.74 -22.81
C GLU A 181 0.52 -13.61 -23.47
N GLU A 182 1.17 -12.45 -23.31
CA GLU A 182 2.53 -12.23 -23.77
C GLU A 182 3.61 -12.84 -22.83
N HIS A 183 3.22 -13.31 -21.64
CA HIS A 183 4.10 -13.91 -20.63
C HIS A 183 3.78 -15.39 -20.36
N ALA A 184 3.16 -16.07 -21.32
CA ALA A 184 2.87 -17.50 -21.27
C ALA A 184 4.12 -18.38 -20.97
N ASP A 185 5.30 -17.83 -21.18
CA ASP A 185 6.59 -18.52 -20.92
C ASP A 185 6.99 -18.54 -19.43
N CYS A 186 6.28 -17.82 -18.53
CA CYS A 186 6.55 -17.93 -17.10
C CYS A 186 6.10 -19.31 -16.60
N ALA A 187 7.03 -20.10 -16.08
CA ALA A 187 6.78 -21.47 -15.62
C ALA A 187 5.64 -21.56 -14.57
N LYS A 188 5.50 -20.54 -13.70
CA LYS A 188 4.41 -20.48 -12.72
C LYS A 188 3.03 -20.34 -13.38
N VAL A 189 2.92 -19.60 -14.48
CA VAL A 189 1.67 -19.45 -15.26
C VAL A 189 1.32 -20.77 -15.93
N ALA A 190 2.28 -21.42 -16.57
CA ALA A 190 2.09 -22.73 -17.23
C ALA A 190 1.62 -23.78 -16.21
N LYS A 191 2.22 -23.81 -15.03
CA LYS A 191 1.81 -24.70 -13.95
C LYS A 191 0.42 -24.37 -13.43
N PHE A 192 0.11 -23.10 -13.26
CA PHE A 192 -1.20 -22.68 -12.78
C PHE A 192 -2.30 -22.99 -13.78
N LYS A 193 -2.04 -22.83 -15.09
CA LYS A 193 -2.92 -23.29 -16.16
C LYS A 193 -3.20 -24.79 -16.11
N SER A 194 -2.23 -25.61 -15.70
CA SER A 194 -2.45 -27.05 -15.56
C SER A 194 -3.47 -27.41 -14.47
N LEU A 195 -3.79 -26.50 -13.55
CA LEU A 195 -4.86 -26.65 -12.57
C LEU A 195 -6.25 -26.36 -13.15
N GLU A 196 -6.32 -25.86 -14.40
CA GLU A 196 -7.58 -25.55 -15.08
C GLU A 196 -8.45 -26.80 -15.26
N GLU A 197 -7.86 -27.99 -15.41
CA GLU A 197 -8.57 -29.26 -15.38
C GLU A 197 -9.40 -29.45 -14.10
N LEU A 198 -8.94 -28.86 -13.00
CA LEU A 198 -9.67 -28.82 -11.71
C LEU A 198 -10.66 -27.67 -11.62
N GLY A 199 -10.48 -26.61 -12.42
CA GLY A 199 -11.22 -25.34 -12.37
C GLY A 199 -12.20 -25.10 -13.53
N ARG A 200 -12.33 -26.02 -14.50
CA ARG A 200 -13.28 -25.91 -15.62
C ARG A 200 -13.21 -24.60 -16.40
N ASP A 201 -12.13 -24.37 -17.11
CA ASP A 201 -11.98 -23.25 -18.07
C ASP A 201 -12.12 -21.84 -17.44
N LYS A 202 -11.69 -21.67 -16.19
CA LYS A 202 -11.84 -20.40 -15.45
C LYS A 202 -10.54 -19.62 -15.25
N PHE A 203 -9.48 -20.03 -15.91
CA PHE A 203 -8.22 -19.30 -15.88
C PHE A 203 -8.36 -17.99 -16.66
N ASP A 204 -7.91 -16.91 -16.07
CA ASP A 204 -7.81 -15.59 -16.70
C ASP A 204 -6.53 -14.88 -16.27
N ALA A 205 -6.12 -13.89 -17.04
CA ALA A 205 -5.05 -13.00 -16.67
C ALA A 205 -5.50 -12.06 -15.56
N ALA A 206 -4.70 -11.94 -14.50
CA ALA A 206 -4.98 -10.99 -13.44
C ALA A 206 -4.87 -9.56 -13.99
N PRO A 207 -5.88 -8.68 -13.76
CA PRO A 207 -5.74 -7.28 -14.09
C PRO A 207 -4.74 -6.63 -13.11
N VAL A 208 -3.57 -6.25 -13.61
CA VAL A 208 -2.47 -5.73 -12.76
C VAL A 208 -2.14 -4.27 -13.06
N THR A 209 -1.72 -3.54 -12.04
CA THR A 209 -1.26 -2.14 -12.13
C THR A 209 0.26 -2.08 -12.37
N ILE A 210 0.72 -2.74 -13.44
CA ILE A 210 2.13 -2.89 -13.79
C ILE A 210 2.29 -2.61 -15.29
N ALA A 211 3.25 -1.76 -15.64
CA ALA A 211 3.60 -1.51 -17.03
C ALA A 211 4.39 -2.70 -17.58
N MET A 212 3.87 -3.34 -18.63
CA MET A 212 4.53 -4.48 -19.29
C MET A 212 5.36 -4.05 -20.50
N GLN A 213 5.27 -2.79 -20.91
CA GLN A 213 6.03 -2.20 -22.01
C GLN A 213 6.55 -0.80 -21.64
N ASP A 214 7.59 -0.35 -22.31
CA ASP A 214 8.11 1.00 -22.18
C ASP A 214 7.14 2.03 -22.77
N GLY A 215 7.27 3.28 -22.31
CA GLY A 215 6.46 4.39 -22.83
C GLY A 215 5.07 4.52 -22.21
N VAL A 216 4.76 3.72 -21.21
CA VAL A 216 3.56 3.91 -20.39
C VAL A 216 3.79 5.06 -19.43
N GLU A 217 2.80 5.96 -19.32
CA GLU A 217 2.81 7.06 -18.36
C GLU A 217 1.65 6.91 -17.37
N THR A 218 1.89 7.29 -16.13
CA THR A 218 0.83 7.36 -15.10
C THR A 218 -0.11 8.54 -15.36
N SER A 219 -1.21 8.64 -14.62
CA SER A 219 -2.12 9.80 -14.67
C SER A 219 -1.42 11.13 -14.35
N ALA A 220 -0.32 11.11 -13.61
CA ALA A 220 0.51 12.27 -13.30
C ALA A 220 1.60 12.57 -14.36
N GLY A 221 1.63 11.83 -15.49
CA GLY A 221 2.63 11.99 -16.55
C GLY A 221 4.00 11.45 -16.17
N ILE A 222 4.09 10.55 -15.18
CA ILE A 222 5.37 9.92 -14.81
C ILE A 222 5.61 8.73 -15.73
N PRO A 223 6.74 8.69 -16.47
CA PRO A 223 7.06 7.57 -17.35
C PRO A 223 7.44 6.32 -16.53
N LEU A 224 6.90 5.18 -16.93
CA LEU A 224 7.19 3.87 -16.37
C LEU A 224 8.11 3.09 -17.29
N LYS A 225 8.86 2.16 -16.74
CA LYS A 225 9.66 1.17 -17.48
C LYS A 225 8.90 -0.12 -17.64
N ALA A 226 9.20 -0.90 -18.67
CA ALA A 226 8.68 -2.25 -18.80
C ALA A 226 9.06 -3.13 -17.61
N CYS A 227 8.16 -4.00 -17.18
CA CYS A 227 8.40 -4.96 -16.11
C CYS A 227 9.52 -5.93 -16.49
N THR A 228 10.46 -6.16 -15.58
CA THR A 228 11.58 -7.11 -15.76
C THR A 228 11.22 -8.53 -15.35
N LEU A 229 9.98 -8.81 -14.98
CA LEU A 229 9.51 -10.11 -14.54
C LEU A 229 10.22 -10.67 -13.30
N CYS A 230 10.76 -9.81 -12.43
CA CYS A 230 11.58 -10.20 -11.29
C CYS A 230 10.83 -10.90 -10.15
N GLY A 231 9.50 -10.76 -10.05
CA GLY A 231 8.69 -11.34 -8.98
C GLY A 231 8.61 -10.53 -7.68
N ASP A 232 9.26 -9.38 -7.57
CA ASP A 232 9.43 -8.63 -6.32
C ASP A 232 8.35 -7.58 -6.04
N CYS A 233 7.19 -7.61 -6.72
CA CYS A 233 6.17 -6.55 -6.60
C CYS A 233 5.69 -6.33 -5.15
N ALA A 234 5.61 -7.39 -4.34
CA ALA A 234 5.18 -7.31 -2.94
C ALA A 234 6.29 -6.86 -1.97
N SER A 235 7.48 -6.57 -2.47
CA SER A 235 8.56 -5.91 -1.71
C SER A 235 8.93 -4.53 -2.25
N GLY A 236 8.11 -4.00 -3.17
CA GLY A 236 8.33 -2.74 -3.85
C GLY A 236 9.03 -2.90 -5.20
N CYS A 237 8.78 -1.99 -6.11
CA CYS A 237 9.30 -2.08 -7.47
C CYS A 237 10.57 -1.25 -7.65
N ASN A 238 11.73 -1.91 -7.59
CA ASN A 238 13.02 -1.25 -7.83
C ASN A 238 13.27 -0.86 -9.30
N HIS A 239 12.43 -1.36 -10.23
CA HIS A 239 12.58 -1.08 -11.65
C HIS A 239 11.71 0.08 -12.16
N GLY A 240 10.68 0.47 -11.40
CA GLY A 240 9.77 1.56 -11.79
C GLY A 240 8.72 1.14 -12.81
N ALA A 241 8.31 -0.14 -12.79
CA ALA A 241 7.26 -0.68 -13.65
C ALA A 241 5.88 -0.68 -12.96
N LYS A 242 5.84 -0.75 -11.63
CA LYS A 242 4.61 -0.81 -10.85
C LYS A 242 4.01 0.57 -10.64
N ILE A 243 2.71 0.71 -10.86
CA ILE A 243 1.98 1.93 -10.51
C ILE A 243 1.62 1.85 -9.03
N SER A 244 2.35 2.59 -8.23
CA SER A 244 2.04 2.86 -6.82
C SER A 244 1.53 4.30 -6.68
N LEU A 245 0.95 4.63 -5.55
CA LEU A 245 0.27 5.92 -5.36
C LEU A 245 1.23 7.12 -5.39
N ASP A 246 2.50 6.91 -5.10
CA ASP A 246 3.56 7.91 -5.22
C ASP A 246 3.86 8.27 -6.69
N THR A 247 3.63 7.34 -7.63
CA THR A 247 3.85 7.59 -9.07
C THR A 247 2.61 8.14 -9.79
N ASN A 248 1.44 8.17 -9.15
CA ASN A 248 0.22 8.69 -9.75
C ASN A 248 -0.49 9.73 -8.85
N LEU A 249 -1.45 9.32 -8.02
CA LEU A 249 -2.34 10.24 -7.29
C LEU A 249 -1.61 11.20 -6.34
N LEU A 250 -0.56 10.77 -5.66
CA LEU A 250 0.22 11.66 -4.78
C LEU A 250 1.08 12.62 -5.60
N ALA A 251 1.63 12.16 -6.72
CA ALA A 251 2.34 13.03 -7.65
C ALA A 251 1.39 14.08 -8.25
N GLU A 252 0.18 13.69 -8.64
CA GLU A 252 -0.86 14.61 -9.12
C GLU A 252 -1.27 15.63 -8.04
N ALA A 253 -1.48 15.19 -6.79
CA ALA A 253 -1.75 16.08 -5.69
C ALA A 253 -0.62 17.11 -5.49
N ARG A 254 0.63 16.64 -5.56
CA ARG A 254 1.82 17.51 -5.47
C ARG A 254 1.89 18.53 -6.59
N GLN A 255 1.58 18.14 -7.84
CA GLN A 255 1.52 19.03 -8.99
C GLN A 255 0.44 20.11 -8.82
N LYS A 256 -0.68 19.77 -8.16
CA LYS A 256 -1.77 20.69 -7.83
C LYS A 256 -1.51 21.55 -6.59
N GLY A 257 -0.31 21.45 -5.98
CA GLY A 257 0.12 22.30 -4.87
C GLY A 257 -0.04 21.71 -3.48
N ALA A 258 -0.38 20.42 -3.35
CA ALA A 258 -0.35 19.75 -2.04
C ALA A 258 1.08 19.70 -1.48
N GLU A 259 1.24 19.91 -0.19
CA GLU A 259 2.48 19.69 0.54
C GLU A 259 2.46 18.30 1.17
N ILE A 260 3.52 17.53 0.97
CA ILE A 260 3.62 16.15 1.46
C ILE A 260 4.81 16.06 2.41
N TYR A 261 4.56 15.55 3.63
CA TYR A 261 5.58 15.38 4.65
C TYR A 261 5.65 13.93 5.12
N THR A 262 6.86 13.37 5.06
CA THR A 262 7.18 12.00 5.53
C THR A 262 7.91 12.03 6.88
N GLY A 263 8.00 10.87 7.55
CA GLY A 263 8.55 10.78 8.90
C GLY A 263 7.68 11.49 9.94
N ALA A 264 6.40 11.74 9.63
CA ALA A 264 5.46 12.53 10.40
C ALA A 264 4.39 11.65 11.06
N SER A 265 4.60 11.27 12.32
CA SER A 265 3.63 10.49 13.09
C SER A 265 2.63 11.40 13.80
N VAL A 266 1.39 11.40 13.35
CA VAL A 266 0.28 12.03 14.10
C VAL A 266 -0.06 11.12 15.26
N VAL A 267 0.06 11.64 16.48
CA VAL A 267 -0.14 10.85 17.70
C VAL A 267 -1.46 11.12 18.39
N ARG A 268 -2.08 12.28 18.10
CA ARG A 268 -3.30 12.72 18.76
C ARG A 268 -3.99 13.81 17.95
N LEU A 269 -5.32 13.85 18.03
CA LEU A 269 -6.18 14.89 17.51
C LEU A 269 -6.89 15.59 18.68
N GLU A 270 -6.94 16.90 18.63
CA GLU A 270 -7.69 17.73 19.56
C GLU A 270 -8.73 18.53 18.77
N LYS A 271 -9.96 18.58 19.25
CA LYS A 271 -10.98 19.43 18.67
C LYS A 271 -10.93 20.79 19.34
N ASP A 272 -10.79 21.82 18.55
CA ASP A 272 -10.72 23.18 19.05
C ASP A 272 -12.09 23.63 19.58
N GLN A 273 -12.07 24.66 20.45
CA GLN A 273 -13.29 25.23 21.02
C GLN A 273 -14.13 25.92 19.93
N GLU A 274 -15.46 25.93 20.11
CA GLU A 274 -16.36 26.66 19.24
C GLU A 274 -15.96 28.14 19.11
N GLY A 275 -16.06 28.65 17.88
CA GLY A 275 -15.74 30.06 17.56
C GLY A 275 -14.35 30.31 17.02
N LYS A 276 -13.48 29.29 16.96
CA LYS A 276 -12.20 29.40 16.25
C LYS A 276 -12.36 29.12 14.76
N GLU A 277 -11.53 29.76 13.95
CA GLU A 277 -11.46 29.53 12.50
C GLU A 277 -10.93 28.10 12.19
N THR A 278 -10.08 27.57 13.06
CA THR A 278 -9.59 26.20 13.03
C THR A 278 -10.51 25.30 13.82
N SER A 279 -10.73 24.08 13.33
CA SER A 279 -11.57 23.09 14.00
C SER A 279 -10.80 21.99 14.70
N TRP A 280 -9.52 21.82 14.32
CA TRP A 280 -8.69 20.72 14.80
C TRP A 280 -7.24 21.13 15.02
N THR A 281 -6.65 20.58 16.06
CA THR A 281 -5.20 20.61 16.30
C THR A 281 -4.66 19.18 16.25
N LEU A 282 -3.67 18.95 15.39
CA LEU A 282 -2.94 17.70 15.27
C LEU A 282 -1.63 17.79 16.05
N HIS A 283 -1.35 16.77 16.86
CA HIS A 283 -0.08 16.62 17.56
C HIS A 283 0.81 15.64 16.79
N VAL A 284 1.95 16.13 16.31
CA VAL A 284 2.84 15.40 15.40
C VAL A 284 4.21 15.21 16.04
N VAL A 285 4.79 14.04 15.86
CA VAL A 285 6.15 13.72 16.28
C VAL A 285 6.93 13.08 15.15
N HIS A 286 8.25 13.19 15.21
CA HIS A 286 9.10 12.43 14.29
C HIS A 286 8.88 10.92 14.46
N THR A 287 8.78 10.20 13.34
CA THR A 287 8.75 8.74 13.36
C THR A 287 10.12 8.20 13.76
N ARG A 288 11.18 8.74 13.19
CA ARG A 288 12.57 8.34 13.48
C ARG A 288 12.92 8.54 14.95
N ARG A 289 13.31 7.45 15.63
CA ARG A 289 13.56 7.45 17.08
C ARG A 289 14.51 8.54 17.53
N LYS A 290 15.67 8.67 16.90
CA LYS A 290 16.69 9.67 17.26
C LYS A 290 16.20 11.12 17.17
N LEU A 291 15.35 11.43 16.19
CA LEU A 291 14.74 12.75 16.05
C LEU A 291 13.62 12.97 17.08
N ARG A 292 12.83 11.93 17.32
CA ARG A 292 11.75 11.96 18.32
C ARG A 292 12.28 12.17 19.75
N GLU A 293 13.40 11.53 20.11
CA GLU A 293 14.06 11.70 21.44
C GLU A 293 14.57 13.13 21.64
N ARG A 294 14.93 13.82 20.57
CA ARG A 294 15.36 15.23 20.60
C ARG A 294 14.20 16.22 20.57
N GLN A 295 13.01 15.76 20.28
CA GLN A 295 11.81 16.59 20.19
C GLN A 295 11.23 16.78 21.60
N ALA A 296 11.41 17.96 22.18
CA ALA A 296 10.99 18.28 23.56
C ALA A 296 9.46 18.22 23.76
N SER A 297 8.67 18.50 22.70
CA SER A 297 7.22 18.46 22.71
C SER A 297 6.68 18.09 21.32
N THR A 298 5.40 17.72 21.24
CA THR A 298 4.75 17.51 19.93
C THR A 298 4.72 18.81 19.13
N PHE A 299 4.97 18.72 17.82
CA PHE A 299 4.71 19.82 16.91
C PHE A 299 3.21 19.91 16.65
N ARG A 300 2.67 21.11 16.56
CA ARG A 300 1.24 21.35 16.38
C ARG A 300 0.96 21.76 14.95
N ILE A 301 -0.09 21.16 14.37
CA ILE A 301 -0.64 21.57 13.10
C ILE A 301 -2.12 21.89 13.32
N GLU A 302 -2.51 23.11 13.03
CA GLU A 302 -3.90 23.54 13.07
C GLU A 302 -4.53 23.35 11.70
N ALA A 303 -5.78 22.84 11.67
CA ALA A 303 -6.48 22.55 10.43
C ALA A 303 -7.98 22.91 10.54
N ARG A 304 -8.57 23.35 9.42
CA ARG A 304 -10.02 23.48 9.29
C ARG A 304 -10.67 22.12 9.07
N TYR A 305 -10.09 21.30 8.22
CA TYR A 305 -10.58 19.99 7.87
C TYR A 305 -9.48 18.93 8.04
N VAL A 306 -9.84 17.79 8.59
CA VAL A 306 -8.95 16.64 8.74
C VAL A 306 -9.56 15.44 8.03
N ILE A 307 -8.79 14.85 7.11
CA ILE A 307 -9.13 13.59 6.44
C ILE A 307 -8.32 12.49 7.11
N LEU A 308 -9.02 11.58 7.78
CA LEU A 308 -8.39 10.47 8.48
C LEU A 308 -8.28 9.27 7.54
N ALA A 309 -7.08 9.00 7.05
CA ALA A 309 -6.77 8.00 6.04
C ALA A 309 -5.56 7.11 6.39
N ALA A 310 -5.32 6.90 7.68
CA ALA A 310 -4.19 6.11 8.19
C ALA A 310 -4.43 4.58 8.17
N GLY A 311 -5.35 4.11 7.33
CA GLY A 311 -5.78 2.71 7.26
C GLY A 311 -6.72 2.34 8.42
N SER A 312 -7.29 1.13 8.39
CA SER A 312 -8.26 0.68 9.39
C SER A 312 -7.67 0.66 10.81
N LEU A 313 -6.45 0.15 10.97
CA LEU A 313 -5.79 0.10 12.27
C LEU A 313 -5.30 1.47 12.72
N GLY A 314 -4.53 2.16 11.89
CA GLY A 314 -3.92 3.44 12.26
C GLY A 314 -4.95 4.52 12.56
N SER A 315 -6.05 4.58 11.80
CA SER A 315 -7.16 5.49 12.03
C SER A 315 -7.87 5.19 13.34
N THR A 316 -8.17 3.92 13.60
CA THR A 316 -8.82 3.48 14.84
C THR A 316 -7.95 3.76 16.06
N GLU A 317 -6.66 3.41 16.01
CA GLU A 317 -5.70 3.70 17.09
C GLU A 317 -5.59 5.20 17.39
N LEU A 318 -5.54 6.03 16.34
CA LEU A 318 -5.46 7.48 16.50
C LEU A 318 -6.71 8.05 17.18
N LEU A 319 -7.90 7.59 16.78
CA LEU A 319 -9.16 8.02 17.39
C LEU A 319 -9.27 7.55 18.85
N LEU A 320 -8.95 6.29 19.15
CA LEU A 320 -8.97 5.78 20.53
C LEU A 320 -8.01 6.55 21.43
N ARG A 321 -6.80 6.83 20.96
CA ARG A 321 -5.80 7.61 21.70
C ARG A 321 -6.25 9.05 21.93
N SER A 322 -6.93 9.64 20.94
CA SER A 322 -7.46 10.98 21.04
C SER A 322 -8.68 11.04 21.98
N GLN A 323 -9.53 10.01 21.98
CA GLN A 323 -10.64 9.88 22.91
C GLN A 323 -10.15 9.87 24.38
N GLU A 324 -9.10 9.08 24.65
CA GLU A 324 -8.55 8.97 26.00
C GLU A 324 -7.96 10.30 26.51
N LYS A 325 -7.19 10.97 25.65
CA LYS A 325 -6.42 12.17 26.06
C LYS A 325 -7.22 13.48 25.96
N GLU A 326 -8.02 13.64 24.89
CA GLU A 326 -8.71 14.90 24.58
C GLU A 326 -10.22 14.84 24.87
N ARG A 327 -10.70 13.78 25.52
CA ARG A 327 -12.12 13.58 25.86
C ARG A 327 -13.06 13.65 24.67
N LEU A 328 -12.56 13.32 23.47
CA LEU A 328 -13.43 13.21 22.29
C LEU A 328 -14.41 12.07 22.49
N ARG A 329 -15.63 12.24 22.02
CA ARG A 329 -16.68 11.22 22.14
C ARG A 329 -16.93 10.56 20.80
N PHE A 330 -16.74 9.26 20.74
CA PHE A 330 -17.03 8.43 19.59
C PHE A 330 -18.09 7.36 19.93
N SER A 331 -18.61 6.72 18.90
CA SER A 331 -19.49 5.57 19.06
C SER A 331 -18.82 4.45 19.83
N ARG A 332 -19.62 3.69 20.60
CA ARG A 332 -19.16 2.45 21.26
C ARG A 332 -18.67 1.37 20.30
N ASN A 333 -18.90 1.56 19.00
CA ASN A 333 -18.45 0.64 17.95
C ASN A 333 -17.03 0.94 17.46
N LEU A 334 -16.41 2.05 17.90
CA LEU A 334 -15.02 2.34 17.56
C LEU A 334 -14.09 1.22 18.04
N GLY A 335 -13.30 0.67 17.14
CA GLY A 335 -12.39 -0.45 17.41
C GLY A 335 -13.06 -1.83 17.47
N LYS A 336 -14.35 -1.94 17.14
CA LYS A 336 -15.09 -3.19 17.04
C LYS A 336 -15.35 -3.57 15.58
N HIS A 337 -15.74 -4.83 15.37
CA HIS A 337 -16.09 -5.36 14.04
C HIS A 337 -14.91 -5.30 13.04
N PHE A 338 -13.70 -5.59 13.53
CA PHE A 338 -12.56 -5.80 12.65
C PHE A 338 -12.76 -7.09 11.85
N SER A 339 -12.49 -7.06 10.55
CA SER A 339 -12.40 -8.24 9.70
C SER A 339 -11.03 -8.27 8.99
N SER A 340 -10.53 -9.46 8.74
CA SER A 340 -9.38 -9.65 7.84
C SER A 340 -9.79 -9.38 6.38
N ASN A 341 -8.82 -9.37 5.48
CA ASN A 341 -9.05 -9.29 4.02
C ASN A 341 -9.60 -10.61 3.43
N GLY A 342 -9.57 -11.70 4.21
CA GLY A 342 -10.04 -13.01 3.76
C GLY A 342 -9.02 -13.81 2.94
N ASP A 343 -7.82 -13.28 2.72
CA ASP A 343 -6.78 -13.96 1.96
C ASP A 343 -6.20 -15.14 2.75
N MET A 344 -5.98 -16.25 2.03
CA MET A 344 -5.31 -17.44 2.55
C MET A 344 -4.12 -17.76 1.65
N LEU A 345 -2.98 -18.01 2.27
CA LEU A 345 -1.78 -18.47 1.56
C LEU A 345 -1.65 -19.98 1.68
N ALA A 346 -1.44 -20.64 0.55
CA ALA A 346 -1.14 -22.06 0.50
C ALA A 346 0.13 -22.29 -0.32
N ALA A 347 0.99 -23.19 0.11
CA ALA A 347 2.23 -23.54 -0.58
C ALA A 347 2.30 -25.05 -0.81
N GLY A 348 2.58 -25.46 -2.05
CA GLY A 348 2.88 -26.83 -2.41
C GLY A 348 4.38 -27.07 -2.38
N PHE A 349 4.82 -28.11 -1.65
CA PHE A 349 6.21 -28.52 -1.56
C PHE A 349 6.53 -29.75 -2.43
N ASN A 350 7.78 -29.86 -2.86
CA ASN A 350 8.30 -31.03 -3.57
C ASN A 350 7.43 -31.41 -4.77
N GLN A 351 6.96 -30.40 -5.51
CA GLN A 351 6.17 -30.62 -6.70
C GLN A 351 7.05 -31.22 -7.81
N GLN A 352 6.49 -32.14 -8.61
CA GLN A 352 7.23 -32.76 -9.74
C GLN A 352 7.52 -31.78 -10.87
N MET A 353 6.69 -30.73 -11.03
CA MET A 353 6.86 -29.68 -12.02
C MET A 353 7.52 -28.47 -11.39
N GLU A 354 8.59 -27.99 -11.99
CA GLU A 354 9.22 -26.72 -11.61
C GLU A 354 8.26 -25.55 -11.86
N SER A 355 8.09 -24.67 -10.89
CA SER A 355 7.14 -23.56 -10.99
C SER A 355 7.79 -22.17 -11.10
N SER A 356 9.09 -22.06 -10.81
CA SER A 356 9.82 -20.79 -10.73
C SER A 356 9.07 -19.71 -9.94
N SER A 357 8.35 -20.12 -8.87
CA SER A 357 7.51 -19.22 -8.07
C SER A 357 8.26 -18.52 -6.94
N VAL A 358 9.59 -18.69 -6.85
CA VAL A 358 10.43 -18.03 -5.86
C VAL A 358 11.43 -17.15 -6.57
N ALA A 359 11.39 -15.86 -6.33
CA ALA A 359 12.42 -14.95 -6.80
C ALA A 359 13.70 -15.15 -5.99
N SER A 360 14.85 -15.12 -6.63
CA SER A 360 16.16 -15.33 -5.97
C SER A 360 17.01 -14.07 -6.06
N ASP A 361 17.56 -13.63 -4.94
CA ASP A 361 18.53 -12.53 -4.88
C ASP A 361 19.90 -12.90 -5.45
N GLN A 362 20.15 -14.20 -5.69
CA GLN A 362 21.36 -14.71 -6.35
C GLN A 362 21.31 -14.56 -7.87
N ILE A 363 20.13 -14.36 -8.46
CA ILE A 363 19.96 -14.15 -9.89
C ILE A 363 19.88 -12.64 -10.15
N PRO A 364 20.67 -12.09 -11.10
CA PRO A 364 20.57 -10.70 -11.50
C PRO A 364 19.14 -10.31 -11.85
N PHE A 365 18.73 -9.15 -11.40
CA PHE A 365 17.35 -8.65 -11.45
C PHE A 365 16.72 -8.73 -12.86
N ASP A 366 17.49 -8.41 -13.88
CA ASP A 366 17.12 -8.43 -15.30
C ASP A 366 17.11 -9.83 -15.94
N LYS A 367 17.53 -10.86 -15.19
CA LYS A 367 17.57 -12.25 -15.64
C LYS A 367 16.59 -13.17 -14.92
N ARG A 368 15.78 -12.62 -14.01
CA ARG A 368 14.73 -13.37 -13.33
C ARG A 368 13.52 -13.46 -14.23
N HIS A 369 13.04 -14.64 -14.55
CA HIS A 369 11.82 -14.85 -15.34
C HIS A 369 10.71 -15.46 -14.49
N VAL A 370 10.42 -14.81 -13.36
CA VAL A 370 9.37 -15.23 -12.42
C VAL A 370 7.99 -14.70 -12.84
N GLY A 371 7.95 -13.53 -13.44
CA GLY A 371 6.74 -12.76 -13.71
C GLY A 371 6.43 -11.76 -12.59
N PRO A 372 5.39 -10.93 -12.72
CA PRO A 372 4.82 -10.20 -11.61
C PRO A 372 4.49 -11.12 -10.43
N THR A 373 4.34 -10.58 -9.22
CA THR A 373 4.03 -11.41 -8.04
C THR A 373 2.77 -12.25 -8.27
N ILE A 374 1.72 -11.69 -8.82
CA ILE A 374 0.52 -12.41 -9.28
C ILE A 374 0.34 -12.12 -10.77
N THR A 375 0.05 -13.16 -11.56
CA THR A 375 -0.11 -13.05 -13.01
C THR A 375 -1.40 -13.69 -13.52
N GLY A 376 -1.85 -14.80 -12.92
CA GLY A 376 -3.05 -15.51 -13.30
C GLY A 376 -4.01 -15.70 -12.16
N ILE A 377 -5.28 -15.80 -12.50
CA ILE A 377 -6.38 -16.07 -11.57
C ILE A 377 -7.24 -17.21 -12.08
N ILE A 378 -7.81 -17.98 -11.16
CA ILE A 378 -8.93 -18.89 -11.41
C ILE A 378 -10.12 -18.33 -10.62
N ASP A 379 -11.12 -17.82 -11.33
CA ASP A 379 -12.31 -17.24 -10.71
C ASP A 379 -13.41 -18.31 -10.55
N ALA A 380 -13.51 -18.85 -9.35
CA ALA A 380 -14.50 -19.85 -8.98
C ALA A 380 -15.63 -19.27 -8.11
N ARG A 381 -15.87 -17.96 -8.19
CA ARG A 381 -16.89 -17.27 -7.36
C ARG A 381 -18.33 -17.64 -7.73
N ASP A 382 -18.57 -18.18 -8.93
CA ASP A 382 -19.91 -18.58 -9.40
C ASP A 382 -20.30 -20.00 -8.98
N GLU A 383 -19.42 -20.76 -8.32
CA GLU A 383 -19.72 -22.12 -7.90
C GLU A 383 -20.71 -22.15 -6.72
N VAL A 384 -21.93 -22.57 -7.00
CA VAL A 384 -22.98 -22.75 -6.01
C VAL A 384 -22.53 -23.75 -4.94
N GLY A 385 -22.61 -23.37 -3.67
CA GLY A 385 -22.31 -24.24 -2.53
C GLY A 385 -20.87 -24.20 -2.00
N ARG A 386 -19.95 -23.43 -2.63
CA ARG A 386 -18.55 -23.28 -2.18
C ARG A 386 -18.18 -21.90 -1.65
N GLY A 387 -19.14 -21.01 -1.52
CA GLY A 387 -18.91 -19.67 -0.96
C GLY A 387 -18.11 -18.70 -1.85
N GLY A 388 -17.80 -19.12 -3.07
CA GLY A 388 -17.11 -18.31 -4.07
C GLY A 388 -15.66 -17.98 -3.71
N ILE A 389 -14.68 -18.53 -4.41
CA ILE A 389 -13.25 -18.27 -4.21
C ILE A 389 -12.59 -17.74 -5.49
N VAL A 390 -11.57 -16.94 -5.30
CA VAL A 390 -10.60 -16.63 -6.36
C VAL A 390 -9.28 -17.27 -5.94
N ILE A 391 -8.67 -18.01 -6.84
CA ILE A 391 -7.35 -18.59 -6.64
C ILE A 391 -6.37 -17.79 -7.48
N GLU A 392 -5.33 -17.29 -6.85
CA GLU A 392 -4.26 -16.52 -7.51
C GLU A 392 -2.94 -17.25 -7.32
N GLU A 393 -2.19 -17.44 -8.39
CA GLU A 393 -0.83 -17.91 -8.24
C GLU A 393 0.06 -16.77 -7.77
N MET A 394 1.06 -17.06 -6.94
CA MET A 394 1.90 -16.04 -6.35
C MET A 394 3.38 -16.40 -6.44
N ALA A 395 4.20 -15.40 -6.76
CA ALA A 395 5.63 -15.48 -6.56
C ALA A 395 6.02 -14.98 -5.16
N ILE A 396 6.94 -15.68 -4.52
CA ILE A 396 7.57 -15.23 -3.27
C ILE A 396 8.67 -14.23 -3.65
N PRO A 397 8.59 -12.96 -3.20
CA PRO A 397 9.64 -11.99 -3.46
C PRO A 397 10.97 -12.39 -2.82
N ALA A 398 12.09 -12.12 -3.50
CA ALA A 398 13.43 -12.44 -3.02
C ALA A 398 13.72 -11.89 -1.60
N PRO A 399 13.38 -10.66 -1.24
CA PRO A 399 13.60 -10.16 0.11
C PRO A 399 12.82 -10.89 1.20
N LEU A 400 11.69 -11.49 0.86
CA LEU A 400 10.80 -12.16 1.81
C LEU A 400 10.95 -13.69 1.81
N GLN A 401 11.82 -14.26 0.97
CA GLN A 401 12.00 -15.70 0.81
C GLN A 401 12.21 -16.39 2.16
N ARG A 402 13.12 -15.90 2.97
CA ARG A 402 13.41 -16.49 4.29
C ARG A 402 12.23 -16.44 5.25
N VAL A 403 11.46 -15.37 5.23
CA VAL A 403 10.25 -15.24 6.07
C VAL A 403 9.25 -16.33 5.72
N PHE A 404 9.05 -16.59 4.44
CA PHE A 404 8.16 -17.66 3.97
C PHE A 404 8.72 -19.05 4.30
N GLU A 405 10.01 -19.29 4.11
CA GLU A 405 10.66 -20.55 4.45
C GLU A 405 10.51 -20.89 5.94
N GLU A 406 10.74 -19.91 6.82
CA GLU A 406 10.59 -20.09 8.26
C GLU A 406 9.13 -20.33 8.67
N LEU A 407 8.18 -19.61 8.09
CA LEU A 407 6.75 -19.82 8.35
C LEU A 407 6.32 -21.25 7.99
N VAL A 408 6.74 -21.71 6.84
CA VAL A 408 6.39 -23.05 6.34
C VAL A 408 7.06 -24.14 7.17
N THR A 409 8.34 -23.99 7.49
CA THR A 409 9.09 -24.97 8.31
C THR A 409 8.49 -25.08 9.71
N THR A 410 8.16 -23.96 10.32
CA THR A 410 7.51 -23.90 11.64
C THR A 410 6.12 -24.57 11.61
N SER A 411 5.32 -24.29 10.59
CA SER A 411 4.01 -24.92 10.42
C SER A 411 4.10 -26.43 10.26
N ASN A 412 5.04 -26.93 9.46
CA ASN A 412 5.27 -28.37 9.27
C ASN A 412 5.74 -29.05 10.56
N THR A 413 6.60 -28.41 11.32
CA THR A 413 7.07 -28.91 12.61
C THR A 413 5.92 -29.02 13.61
N LEU A 414 5.09 -27.98 13.72
CA LEU A 414 3.91 -27.99 14.60
C LEU A 414 2.89 -29.04 14.17
N HIS A 415 2.65 -29.23 12.86
CA HIS A 415 1.76 -30.25 12.35
C HIS A 415 2.28 -31.68 12.62
N SER A 416 3.59 -31.90 12.49
CA SER A 416 4.22 -33.18 12.82
C SER A 416 4.14 -33.47 14.30
N LEU A 417 4.35 -32.49 15.18
CA LEU A 417 4.19 -32.62 16.62
C LEU A 417 2.75 -32.91 17.03
N SER A 418 1.76 -32.27 16.37
CA SER A 418 0.33 -32.55 16.65
C SER A 418 -0.07 -33.98 16.28
N ARG A 419 0.47 -34.52 15.18
CA ARG A 419 0.23 -35.93 14.78
C ARG A 419 0.83 -36.93 15.78
N LEU A 420 2.01 -36.63 16.34
CA LEU A 420 2.61 -37.47 17.39
C LEU A 420 1.77 -37.47 18.67
N HIS A 421 1.08 -36.38 18.96
CA HIS A 421 0.21 -36.26 20.15
C HIS A 421 -1.15 -36.96 19.98
N HIS A 422 -1.64 -37.11 18.74
CA HIS A 422 -2.90 -37.82 18.45
C HIS A 422 -2.72 -39.31 18.08
N GLY A 423 -1.49 -39.78 17.95
CA GLY A 423 -1.16 -41.18 17.64
C GLY A 423 -0.94 -42.08 18.86
N SER A 424 -1.19 -41.56 20.06
CA SER A 424 -1.01 -42.31 21.34
C SER A 424 -2.33 -42.53 22.08
N HIS A 425 -3.42 -42.82 21.35
CA HIS A 425 -4.67 -43.35 21.92
C HIS A 425 -5.16 -44.53 21.11
#